data_e961cea44c6e559855de3b1ca0e3e51a
#
_entry.id   e961cea44c6e559855de3b1ca0e3e51a
#
_cell.length_a   1.000
_cell.length_b   1.000
_cell.length_c   1.000
_cell.angle_alpha   90.00
_cell.angle_beta   90.00
_cell.angle_gamma   90.00
#
_symmetry.space_group_name_H-M   'P 1'
#
loop_
_entity.id
_entity.type
_entity.pdbx_description
1 polymer ?
#
loop_
_entity_poly.entity_id
_entity_poly.type
_entity_poly.pdbx_seq_one_letter_code
_entity_poly.pdbx_strand_id
1 'polypeptide(L)'
;IIAGLLIILFSSCLHEQSVPISSSFSIEVAEDKTSPVVVQLKNESYGADEYEWTFEGGLPSSSREKQPGSVTFTEPGEHKIRLRVKNAVEEKVSEQTIRVDSALSLNFDYEIAINDIAPAVVSLRNLSKGGRHYEWTFEGGEPSSFTSAYPSAVTFKEGGEHKIRLRVFNGSRY
;
A
#
# COMPACT_ATOMS: atom_id res chain seq x y z
N ILE A 1 12.48 -86.46 6.88
CA ILE A 1 11.93 -85.32 7.66
C ILE A 1 12.39 -84.05 6.96
N ILE A 2 11.49 -83.41 6.22
CA ILE A 2 11.75 -82.14 5.56
C ILE A 2 11.17 -81.03 6.42
N ALA A 3 12.05 -80.23 7.04
CA ALA A 3 11.64 -79.06 7.82
C ALA A 3 11.36 -77.88 6.84
N GLY A 4 10.10 -77.55 6.73
CA GLY A 4 9.68 -76.36 5.95
C GLY A 4 10.00 -75.07 6.70
N LEU A 5 10.83 -74.22 6.13
CA LEU A 5 11.12 -72.87 6.64
C LEU A 5 9.99 -71.94 6.23
N LEU A 6 9.17 -71.52 7.21
CA LEU A 6 8.13 -70.50 6.98
C LEU A 6 8.76 -69.11 7.05
N ILE A 7 8.93 -68.47 5.90
CA ILE A 7 9.37 -67.09 5.80
C ILE A 7 8.14 -66.18 6.01
N ILE A 8 8.03 -65.55 7.18
CA ILE A 8 7.03 -64.52 7.47
C ILE A 8 7.55 -63.18 6.93
N LEU A 9 7.02 -62.74 5.77
CA LEU A 9 7.25 -61.40 5.26
C LEU A 9 6.43 -60.40 6.07
N PHE A 10 7.11 -59.67 6.96
CA PHE A 10 6.53 -58.51 7.59
C PHE A 10 6.45 -57.39 6.52
N SER A 11 5.28 -57.19 5.97
CA SER A 11 4.98 -55.96 5.20
C SER A 11 4.92 -54.80 6.22
N SER A 12 6.03 -54.11 6.41
CA SER A 12 6.08 -52.85 7.14
C SER A 12 5.38 -51.82 6.26
N CYS A 13 4.11 -51.58 6.56
CA CYS A 13 3.42 -50.42 6.04
C CYS A 13 4.03 -49.19 6.71
N LEU A 14 5.02 -48.59 6.08
CA LEU A 14 5.52 -47.29 6.48
C LEU A 14 4.34 -46.31 6.28
N HIS A 15 3.69 -46.00 7.40
CA HIS A 15 2.72 -44.91 7.43
C HIS A 15 3.51 -43.61 7.23
N GLU A 16 3.58 -43.15 6.00
CA GLU A 16 4.19 -41.86 5.66
C GLU A 16 3.38 -40.81 6.38
N GLN A 17 3.90 -40.29 7.48
CA GLN A 17 3.26 -39.16 8.17
C GLN A 17 3.34 -37.95 7.25
N SER A 18 2.20 -37.56 6.74
CA SER A 18 2.11 -36.31 5.96
C SER A 18 2.58 -35.14 6.82
N VAL A 19 3.58 -34.42 6.35
CA VAL A 19 4.01 -33.17 7.01
C VAL A 19 2.86 -32.17 6.96
N PRO A 20 2.39 -31.65 8.11
CA PRO A 20 1.34 -30.65 8.10
C PRO A 20 1.77 -29.45 7.24
N ILE A 21 0.86 -28.95 6.41
CA ILE A 21 1.11 -27.79 5.58
C ILE A 21 0.66 -26.52 6.28
N SER A 22 1.46 -25.45 6.17
CA SER A 22 1.10 -24.11 6.61
C SER A 22 1.32 -23.12 5.48
N SER A 23 0.37 -22.20 5.28
CA SER A 23 0.50 -21.04 4.39
C SER A 23 0.71 -19.78 5.22
N SER A 24 1.85 -19.12 5.02
CA SER A 24 2.20 -17.88 5.70
C SER A 24 3.22 -17.11 4.88
N PHE A 25 3.16 -15.79 4.93
CA PHE A 25 4.17 -14.91 4.33
C PHE A 25 4.21 -13.56 5.05
N SER A 26 5.32 -12.88 4.96
CA SER A 26 5.48 -11.50 5.40
C SER A 26 5.68 -10.55 4.22
N ILE A 27 5.27 -9.30 4.44
CA ILE A 27 5.36 -8.20 3.49
C ILE A 27 6.30 -7.14 4.07
N GLU A 28 7.32 -6.78 3.30
CA GLU A 28 8.18 -5.66 3.61
C GLU A 28 7.97 -4.56 2.55
N VAL A 29 7.61 -3.38 3.00
CA VAL A 29 7.32 -2.22 2.16
C VAL A 29 7.92 -0.98 2.80
N ALA A 30 8.39 -0.04 1.97
CA ALA A 30 8.88 1.25 2.45
C ALA A 30 7.79 2.00 3.23
N GLU A 31 8.19 2.86 4.18
CA GLU A 31 7.25 3.69 4.93
C GLU A 31 6.42 4.61 4.01
N ASP A 32 7.04 5.13 2.94
CA ASP A 32 6.33 5.86 1.89
C ASP A 32 5.64 4.87 0.96
N LYS A 33 4.32 4.79 1.09
CA LYS A 33 3.45 3.95 0.27
C LYS A 33 2.86 4.69 -0.94
N THR A 34 3.50 5.77 -1.37
CA THR A 34 3.10 6.52 -2.56
C THR A 34 3.40 5.74 -3.83
N SER A 35 2.43 5.65 -4.73
CA SER A 35 2.58 4.98 -6.03
C SER A 35 3.74 5.59 -6.85
N PRO A 36 4.60 4.77 -7.51
CA PRO A 36 4.64 3.30 -7.50
C PRO A 36 5.28 2.73 -6.22
N VAL A 37 4.69 1.67 -5.67
CA VAL A 37 5.20 0.99 -4.46
C VAL A 37 5.82 -0.36 -4.82
N VAL A 38 7.03 -0.59 -4.36
CA VAL A 38 7.71 -1.89 -4.46
C VAL A 38 7.57 -2.63 -3.14
N VAL A 39 7.04 -3.83 -3.20
CA VAL A 39 6.78 -4.71 -2.07
C VAL A 39 7.71 -5.92 -2.16
N GLN A 40 8.47 -6.18 -1.10
CA GLN A 40 9.26 -7.40 -0.96
C GLN A 40 8.42 -8.45 -0.23
N LEU A 41 8.43 -9.66 -0.77
CA LEU A 41 7.67 -10.78 -0.23
C LEU A 41 8.62 -11.86 0.29
N LYS A 42 8.33 -12.34 1.48
CA LYS A 42 9.04 -13.45 2.08
C LYS A 42 8.06 -14.56 2.40
N ASN A 43 8.22 -15.70 1.74
CA ASN A 43 7.45 -16.90 2.05
C ASN A 43 7.92 -17.52 3.35
N GLU A 44 6.98 -17.78 4.25
CA GLU A 44 7.18 -18.40 5.55
C GLU A 44 6.39 -19.72 5.69
N SER A 45 5.84 -20.21 4.57
CA SER A 45 5.10 -21.47 4.50
C SER A 45 6.03 -22.66 4.64
N TYR A 46 5.50 -23.75 5.19
CA TYR A 46 6.22 -25.02 5.29
C TYR A 46 5.33 -26.20 4.87
N GLY A 47 5.96 -27.33 4.57
CA GLY A 47 5.29 -28.58 4.22
C GLY A 47 4.64 -28.60 2.83
N ALA A 48 4.90 -27.60 1.98
CA ALA A 48 4.34 -27.46 0.64
C ALA A 48 5.38 -27.76 -0.44
N ASP A 49 4.91 -28.34 -1.55
CA ASP A 49 5.68 -28.66 -2.74
C ASP A 49 5.39 -27.68 -3.88
N GLU A 50 4.17 -27.14 -3.91
CA GLU A 50 3.69 -26.20 -4.92
C GLU A 50 3.29 -24.87 -4.29
N TYR A 51 3.60 -23.78 -5.02
CA TYR A 51 3.33 -22.40 -4.63
C TYR A 51 2.63 -21.67 -5.77
N GLU A 52 1.58 -20.91 -5.44
CA GLU A 52 0.88 -20.07 -6.38
C GLU A 52 0.57 -18.73 -5.71
N TRP A 53 1.22 -17.69 -6.20
CA TRP A 53 1.02 -16.32 -5.79
C TRP A 53 0.12 -15.60 -6.76
N THR A 54 -0.77 -14.79 -6.23
CA THR A 54 -1.59 -13.84 -7.01
C THR A 54 -1.45 -12.46 -6.40
N PHE A 55 -1.16 -11.48 -7.26
CA PHE A 55 -0.94 -10.08 -6.89
C PHE A 55 -1.96 -9.22 -7.63
N GLU A 56 -3.05 -8.86 -6.96
CA GLU A 56 -4.14 -8.08 -7.57
C GLU A 56 -3.64 -6.66 -7.88
N GLY A 57 -3.54 -6.33 -9.17
CA GLY A 57 -2.99 -5.07 -9.65
C GLY A 57 -1.45 -4.94 -9.54
N GLY A 58 -0.74 -6.00 -9.20
CA GLY A 58 0.71 -6.03 -9.10
C GLY A 58 1.42 -6.41 -10.41
N LEU A 59 2.68 -6.05 -10.51
CA LEU A 59 3.58 -6.41 -11.60
C LEU A 59 4.83 -7.09 -11.02
N PRO A 60 5.04 -8.41 -11.29
CA PRO A 60 4.15 -9.31 -12.02
C PRO A 60 2.79 -9.51 -11.32
N SER A 61 1.77 -10.02 -12.01
CA SER A 61 0.44 -10.28 -11.45
C SER A 61 0.35 -11.63 -10.72
N SER A 62 1.32 -12.54 -10.94
CA SER A 62 1.39 -13.85 -10.30
C SER A 62 2.82 -14.39 -10.30
N SER A 63 3.07 -15.41 -9.46
CA SER A 63 4.31 -16.19 -9.45
C SER A 63 4.04 -17.61 -8.98
N ARG A 64 4.89 -18.57 -9.39
CA ARG A 64 4.92 -19.95 -8.87
C ARG A 64 6.19 -20.25 -8.10
N GLU A 65 7.05 -19.28 -7.95
CA GLU A 65 8.29 -19.43 -7.23
C GLU A 65 8.03 -19.56 -5.73
N LYS A 66 8.82 -20.38 -5.04
CA LYS A 66 8.77 -20.47 -3.58
C LYS A 66 9.05 -19.10 -2.94
N GLN A 67 9.98 -18.33 -3.51
CA GLN A 67 10.28 -16.96 -3.12
C GLN A 67 10.05 -16.05 -4.32
N PRO A 68 8.90 -15.36 -4.40
CA PRO A 68 8.52 -14.60 -5.58
C PRO A 68 9.34 -13.32 -5.79
N GLY A 69 10.07 -12.88 -4.77
CA GLY A 69 10.84 -11.64 -4.82
C GLY A 69 9.98 -10.40 -4.63
N SER A 70 10.17 -9.40 -5.48
CA SER A 70 9.46 -8.13 -5.40
C SER A 70 8.29 -8.02 -6.38
N VAL A 71 7.27 -7.28 -5.96
CA VAL A 71 6.09 -6.92 -6.77
C VAL A 71 5.91 -5.42 -6.72
N THR A 72 5.65 -4.80 -7.87
CA THR A 72 5.40 -3.36 -7.98
C THR A 72 3.91 -3.10 -8.18
N PHE A 73 3.35 -2.17 -7.40
CA PHE A 73 1.98 -1.70 -7.53
C PHE A 73 2.00 -0.23 -7.99
N THR A 74 1.38 0.04 -9.13
CA THR A 74 1.36 1.38 -9.76
C THR A 74 0.05 2.13 -9.54
N GLU A 75 -1.03 1.42 -9.29
CA GLU A 75 -2.33 2.05 -9.07
C GLU A 75 -2.56 2.31 -7.58
N PRO A 76 -3.07 3.49 -7.21
CA PRO A 76 -3.50 3.76 -5.83
C PRO A 76 -4.72 2.92 -5.46
N GLY A 77 -4.79 2.52 -4.18
CA GLY A 77 -5.91 1.74 -3.67
C GLY A 77 -5.47 0.59 -2.79
N GLU A 78 -6.39 -0.31 -2.53
CA GLU A 78 -6.14 -1.56 -1.82
C GLU A 78 -5.84 -2.66 -2.82
N HIS A 79 -4.77 -3.41 -2.56
CA HIS A 79 -4.31 -4.52 -3.38
C HIS A 79 -4.17 -5.77 -2.53
N LYS A 80 -4.74 -6.86 -3.00
CA LYS A 80 -4.69 -8.14 -2.32
C LYS A 80 -3.52 -8.96 -2.83
N ILE A 81 -2.78 -9.53 -1.90
CA ILE A 81 -1.71 -10.50 -2.13
C ILE A 81 -2.19 -11.82 -1.54
N ARG A 82 -2.22 -12.85 -2.36
CA ARG A 82 -2.66 -14.19 -2.00
C ARG A 82 -1.57 -15.21 -2.28
N LEU A 83 -1.32 -16.08 -1.33
CA LEU A 83 -0.48 -17.27 -1.47
C LEU A 83 -1.32 -18.51 -1.27
N ARG A 84 -1.35 -19.37 -2.27
CA ARG A 84 -1.85 -20.73 -2.22
C ARG A 84 -0.67 -21.68 -2.20
N VAL A 85 -0.65 -22.59 -1.24
CA VAL A 85 0.37 -23.62 -1.11
C VAL A 85 -0.28 -24.99 -1.06
N LYS A 86 0.37 -25.98 -1.67
CA LYS A 86 -0.17 -27.31 -1.82
C LYS A 86 0.92 -28.36 -1.67
N ASN A 87 0.56 -29.54 -1.13
CA ASN A 87 1.30 -30.77 -1.23
C ASN A 87 0.38 -31.87 -1.79
N ALA A 88 0.82 -33.15 -1.79
CA ALA A 88 0.03 -34.26 -2.32
C ALA A 88 -1.31 -34.50 -1.58
N VAL A 89 -1.50 -33.96 -0.37
CA VAL A 89 -2.61 -34.28 0.53
C VAL A 89 -3.49 -33.07 0.83
N GLU A 90 -2.89 -31.88 0.99
CA GLU A 90 -3.54 -30.69 1.51
C GLU A 90 -3.25 -29.44 0.66
N GLU A 91 -4.14 -28.47 0.80
CA GLU A 91 -3.98 -27.12 0.27
C GLU A 91 -4.31 -26.10 1.36
N LYS A 92 -3.53 -25.02 1.43
CA LYS A 92 -3.75 -23.88 2.34
C LYS A 92 -3.58 -22.57 1.60
N VAL A 93 -4.29 -21.56 2.07
CA VAL A 93 -4.27 -20.21 1.51
C VAL A 93 -4.03 -19.20 2.60
N SER A 94 -3.23 -18.20 2.31
CA SER A 94 -3.07 -16.98 3.12
C SER A 94 -3.24 -15.75 2.24
N GLU A 95 -3.82 -14.69 2.81
CA GLU A 95 -4.06 -13.43 2.11
C GLU A 95 -3.64 -12.25 3.01
N GLN A 96 -3.09 -11.21 2.40
CA GLN A 96 -2.84 -9.92 3.02
C GLN A 96 -3.22 -8.81 2.04
N THR A 97 -3.62 -7.66 2.58
CA THR A 97 -3.94 -6.49 1.79
C THR A 97 -2.94 -5.38 2.08
N ILE A 98 -2.44 -4.76 1.04
CA ILE A 98 -1.64 -3.53 1.14
C ILE A 98 -2.45 -2.36 0.61
N ARG A 99 -2.17 -1.18 1.13
CA ARG A 99 -2.71 0.08 0.63
C ARG A 99 -1.61 0.87 -0.05
N VAL A 100 -1.86 1.28 -1.30
CA VAL A 100 -1.01 2.17 -2.09
C VAL A 100 -1.65 3.56 -2.11
N ASP A 101 -0.90 4.57 -1.73
CA ASP A 101 -1.36 5.96 -1.71
C ASP A 101 -1.14 6.64 -3.07
N SER A 102 -2.01 7.59 -3.41
CA SER A 102 -1.88 8.37 -4.65
C SER A 102 -0.61 9.22 -4.64
N ALA A 103 0.01 9.39 -5.79
CA ALA A 103 1.10 10.35 -5.95
C ALA A 103 0.64 11.76 -5.53
N LEU A 104 1.47 12.43 -4.72
CA LEU A 104 1.20 13.79 -4.27
C LEU A 104 1.52 14.77 -5.37
N SER A 105 0.53 15.59 -5.73
CA SER A 105 0.70 16.74 -6.64
C SER A 105 0.18 18.00 -5.93
N LEU A 106 1.03 19.01 -5.80
CA LEU A 106 0.69 20.26 -5.14
C LEU A 106 0.42 21.34 -6.19
N ASN A 107 -0.78 21.91 -6.15
CA ASN A 107 -1.17 23.06 -6.98
C ASN A 107 -2.35 23.79 -6.34
N PHE A 108 -2.42 25.10 -6.52
CA PHE A 108 -3.57 25.91 -6.15
C PHE A 108 -3.67 27.14 -7.08
N ASP A 109 -4.83 27.72 -7.10
CA ASP A 109 -5.18 28.93 -7.81
C ASP A 109 -5.89 29.91 -6.88
N TYR A 110 -5.93 31.19 -7.23
CA TYR A 110 -6.61 32.21 -6.46
C TYR A 110 -7.32 33.23 -7.36
N GLU A 111 -8.37 33.83 -6.83
CA GLU A 111 -9.13 34.88 -7.46
C GLU A 111 -9.32 36.04 -6.47
N ILE A 112 -9.09 37.28 -6.93
CA ILE A 112 -9.35 38.49 -6.14
C ILE A 112 -10.77 38.96 -6.49
N ALA A 113 -11.63 39.05 -5.48
CA ALA A 113 -13.08 39.12 -5.65
C ALA A 113 -13.58 40.39 -6.40
N ILE A 114 -12.95 41.56 -6.22
CA ILE A 114 -13.43 42.80 -6.80
C ILE A 114 -12.30 43.55 -7.51
N ASN A 115 -11.23 43.83 -6.79
CA ASN A 115 -10.03 44.50 -7.25
C ASN A 115 -8.87 44.18 -6.28
N ASP A 116 -7.68 44.57 -6.68
CA ASP A 116 -6.44 44.37 -5.91
C ASP A 116 -6.11 45.51 -4.94
N ILE A 117 -7.08 46.41 -4.68
CA ILE A 117 -6.94 47.50 -3.72
C ILE A 117 -7.37 47.01 -2.32
N ALA A 118 -6.55 47.29 -1.30
CA ALA A 118 -6.86 46.92 0.07
C ALA A 118 -8.09 47.70 0.62
N PRO A 119 -8.96 47.05 1.36
CA PRO A 119 -8.94 45.64 1.72
C PRO A 119 -9.34 44.71 0.55
N ALA A 120 -8.48 43.74 0.24
CA ALA A 120 -8.72 42.78 -0.84
C ALA A 120 -9.19 41.43 -0.28
N VAL A 121 -10.21 40.87 -0.92
CA VAL A 121 -10.71 39.52 -0.55
C VAL A 121 -10.25 38.54 -1.62
N VAL A 122 -9.51 37.52 -1.18
CA VAL A 122 -8.94 36.49 -2.05
C VAL A 122 -9.64 35.15 -1.79
N SER A 123 -10.21 34.59 -2.84
CA SER A 123 -10.74 33.23 -2.84
C SER A 123 -9.69 32.27 -3.37
N LEU A 124 -9.56 31.11 -2.73
CA LEU A 124 -8.55 30.12 -3.02
C LEU A 124 -9.19 28.83 -3.53
N ARG A 125 -8.58 28.25 -4.55
CA ARG A 125 -8.98 26.96 -5.09
C ARG A 125 -7.82 25.98 -5.00
N ASN A 126 -7.98 24.94 -4.18
CA ASN A 126 -7.02 23.85 -4.09
C ASN A 126 -7.16 22.94 -5.32
N LEU A 127 -6.07 22.74 -6.04
CA LEU A 127 -5.95 21.86 -7.20
C LEU A 127 -5.01 20.67 -6.93
N SER A 128 -4.54 20.53 -5.69
CA SER A 128 -3.65 19.47 -5.27
C SER A 128 -4.37 18.11 -5.31
N LYS A 129 -3.62 17.06 -5.63
CA LYS A 129 -4.11 15.67 -5.67
C LYS A 129 -3.30 14.80 -4.73
N GLY A 130 -3.91 13.72 -4.24
CA GLY A 130 -3.25 12.75 -3.37
C GLY A 130 -3.05 13.21 -1.93
N GLY A 131 -3.38 14.46 -1.59
CA GLY A 131 -3.24 15.00 -0.25
C GLY A 131 -4.35 14.54 0.71
N ARG A 132 -3.99 14.37 1.99
CA ARG A 132 -4.92 14.05 3.08
C ARG A 132 -4.96 15.15 4.14
N HIS A 133 -3.86 15.88 4.28
CA HIS A 133 -3.72 16.99 5.22
C HIS A 133 -3.22 18.22 4.47
N TYR A 134 -3.72 19.39 4.86
CA TYR A 134 -3.46 20.66 4.20
C TYR A 134 -3.15 21.71 5.24
N GLU A 135 -2.12 22.50 5.00
CA GLU A 135 -1.75 23.65 5.82
C GLU A 135 -1.57 24.87 4.93
N TRP A 136 -2.45 25.83 5.08
CA TRP A 136 -2.38 27.13 4.41
C TRP A 136 -1.84 28.16 5.37
N THR A 137 -0.99 29.04 4.88
CA THR A 137 -0.52 30.22 5.59
C THR A 137 -0.63 31.45 4.71
N PHE A 138 -1.13 32.53 5.30
CA PHE A 138 -1.42 33.79 4.63
C PHE A 138 -0.71 34.92 5.37
N GLU A 139 0.40 35.40 4.81
CA GLU A 139 1.18 36.48 5.40
C GLU A 139 0.42 37.79 5.32
N GLY A 140 -0.02 38.33 6.46
CA GLY A 140 -0.86 39.54 6.56
C GLY A 140 -2.35 39.31 6.21
N GLY A 141 -2.80 38.07 6.04
CA GLY A 141 -4.19 37.72 5.77
C GLY A 141 -5.01 37.40 7.02
N GLU A 142 -6.30 37.58 6.94
CA GLU A 142 -7.29 37.17 7.93
C GLU A 142 -8.32 36.21 7.31
N PRO A 143 -8.39 34.95 7.78
CA PRO A 143 -7.52 34.32 8.79
C PRO A 143 -6.07 34.18 8.30
N SER A 144 -5.10 34.09 9.23
CA SER A 144 -3.68 33.94 8.90
C SER A 144 -3.27 32.52 8.50
N SER A 145 -4.12 31.52 8.78
CA SER A 145 -3.88 30.11 8.44
C SER A 145 -5.18 29.32 8.32
N PHE A 146 -5.09 28.17 7.64
CA PHE A 146 -6.18 27.22 7.47
C PHE A 146 -5.65 25.79 7.34
N THR A 147 -6.43 24.79 7.79
CA THR A 147 -6.04 23.37 7.70
C THR A 147 -7.01 22.51 6.88
N SER A 148 -7.95 23.14 6.17
CA SER A 148 -8.89 22.43 5.30
C SER A 148 -8.35 22.30 3.87
N ALA A 149 -8.80 21.23 3.17
CA ALA A 149 -8.58 21.11 1.72
C ALA A 149 -9.21 22.28 0.94
N TYR A 150 -10.28 22.87 1.48
CA TYR A 150 -11.03 23.95 0.86
C TYR A 150 -11.04 25.16 1.80
N PRO A 151 -10.03 26.04 1.74
CA PRO A 151 -9.98 27.21 2.59
C PRO A 151 -11.12 28.18 2.26
N SER A 152 -11.57 28.91 3.27
CA SER A 152 -12.45 30.06 3.05
C SER A 152 -11.69 31.21 2.38
N ALA A 153 -12.43 32.24 1.96
CA ALA A 153 -11.80 33.47 1.48
C ALA A 153 -10.94 34.11 2.59
N VAL A 154 -9.87 34.75 2.18
CA VAL A 154 -8.90 35.47 3.04
C VAL A 154 -8.96 36.93 2.72
N THR A 155 -9.01 37.80 3.74
CA THR A 155 -8.99 39.24 3.57
C THR A 155 -7.61 39.80 3.91
N PHE A 156 -7.03 40.54 2.99
CA PHE A 156 -5.79 41.30 3.17
C PHE A 156 -6.15 42.79 3.38
N LYS A 157 -5.92 43.29 4.57
CA LYS A 157 -6.31 44.67 4.93
C LYS A 157 -5.31 45.71 4.49
N GLU A 158 -4.05 45.32 4.37
CA GLU A 158 -2.96 46.21 3.96
C GLU A 158 -2.63 45.97 2.48
N GLY A 159 -2.20 47.05 1.80
CA GLY A 159 -1.70 46.94 0.44
C GLY A 159 -0.27 46.43 0.40
N GLY A 160 0.12 45.86 -0.72
CA GLY A 160 1.47 45.34 -0.94
C GLY A 160 1.49 43.88 -1.39
N GLU A 161 2.67 43.29 -1.39
CA GLU A 161 2.85 41.85 -1.70
C GLU A 161 2.57 40.98 -0.48
N HIS A 162 1.70 39.99 -0.66
CA HIS A 162 1.35 39.02 0.38
C HIS A 162 1.70 37.63 -0.09
N LYS A 163 2.28 36.82 0.81
CA LYS A 163 2.66 35.45 0.51
C LYS A 163 1.59 34.47 0.94
N ILE A 164 1.14 33.66 -0.02
CA ILE A 164 0.25 32.53 0.22
C ILE A 164 1.09 31.25 0.08
N ARG A 165 1.05 30.40 1.10
CA ARG A 165 1.76 29.12 1.12
C ARG A 165 0.78 27.99 1.40
N LEU A 166 0.87 26.93 0.60
CA LEU A 166 0.18 25.67 0.83
C LEU A 166 1.22 24.57 1.08
N ARG A 167 1.00 23.77 2.13
CA ARG A 167 1.69 22.52 2.38
C ARG A 167 0.66 21.40 2.32
N VAL A 168 1.01 20.29 1.68
CA VAL A 168 0.12 19.14 1.49
C VAL A 168 0.87 17.87 1.87
N PHE A 169 0.19 16.99 2.60
CA PHE A 169 0.73 15.73 3.08
C PHE A 169 -0.21 14.58 2.72
N ASN A 170 0.32 13.44 2.33
CA ASN A 170 -0.46 12.25 1.95
C ASN A 170 -0.36 11.10 2.97
N GLY A 171 0.47 11.22 3.99
CA GLY A 171 0.69 10.20 5.02
C GLY A 171 1.22 10.80 6.32
N SER A 172 1.90 9.99 7.12
CA SER A 172 2.43 10.36 8.43
C SER A 172 3.74 11.17 8.38
N ARG A 173 4.27 11.48 7.21
CA ARG A 173 5.50 12.25 7.04
C ARG A 173 5.22 13.70 6.69
N TYR A 174 5.90 14.55 7.43
CA TYR A 174 6.01 16.00 7.22
C TYR A 174 7.15 16.29 6.25
#